data_7f3db142335a04ec8718c17cccf774b4
#
_entry.id   7f3db142335a04ec8718c17cccf774b4
#
_cell.length_a   1.000
_cell.length_b   1.000
_cell.length_c   1.000
_cell.angle_alpha   90.00
_cell.angle_beta   90.00
_cell.angle_gamma   90.00
#
_symmetry.space_group_name_H-M   'P 1'
#
loop_
_entity.id
_entity.type
_entity.pdbx_description
1 polymer ?
#
loop_
_entity_poly.entity_id
_entity_poly.type
_entity_poly.pdbx_seq_one_letter_code
_entity_poly.pdbx_strand_id
1 'polypeptide(L)'
;MSQSSAPAVTDAIYDASSLGRPRMFLLGLQHLFAMFGATVLVPVLTGLSVSATLLFAGLGTLLFHFLSRGKVPAFLGSSFAFIAGYAAIAPNGEAELLPYACLGVACAGLLYPVLAALFRAFGAKRVMRFFPPVVTGPIVISIGLILASSAIANCQTNWLVAVIAVAVIVICNIWGRGMVKIVPILLGVAVSYAVATALGEVDFSGVAAAPWVGLPIVWDSTVFALFGPQFDSGLATTAIITIMPLAFATMIEHIGDISAIGSTCERNYIADPGLHRTLLGDGLATILASFFGAPANTTYGENTGVLALTRVFDPRVIRIAACCAIVLSFCPKFAAVIAAMPACVIGGVSLVLYGMISAVGVRNLIENQVDFQNNRNVLVAALVLVLSLGIAYSTAGAIVLELGGVTISLSGLAVGSLVGIVLNAILPGNDFEFDVSELEEAAE
;
A
#
# COMPACT_ATOMS: atom_id res chain seq x y z
N MET A 1 49.09 5.02 -12.69
CA MET A 1 47.79 5.66 -12.34
C MET A 1 46.72 5.03 -13.21
N SER A 2 46.06 4.04 -12.67
CA SER A 2 44.97 3.32 -13.34
C SER A 2 43.70 4.16 -13.13
N GLN A 3 43.13 4.69 -14.21
CA GLN A 3 41.79 5.28 -14.19
C GLN A 3 40.77 4.16 -13.90
N SER A 4 40.20 4.20 -12.70
CA SER A 4 39.00 3.42 -12.38
C SER A 4 37.90 3.93 -13.29
N SER A 5 37.55 3.14 -14.29
CA SER A 5 36.34 3.36 -15.11
C SER A 5 35.12 3.27 -14.20
N ALA A 6 34.43 4.39 -14.01
CA ALA A 6 33.10 4.39 -13.43
C ALA A 6 32.22 3.37 -14.19
N PRO A 7 31.36 2.59 -13.49
CA PRO A 7 30.46 1.68 -14.20
C PRO A 7 29.62 2.49 -15.17
N ALA A 8 29.56 2.02 -16.41
CA ALA A 8 28.76 2.63 -17.46
C ALA A 8 27.31 2.80 -16.94
N VAL A 9 26.80 4.03 -16.95
CA VAL A 9 25.41 4.35 -16.69
C VAL A 9 24.62 3.59 -17.77
N THR A 10 23.91 2.54 -17.37
CA THR A 10 23.04 1.80 -18.29
C THR A 10 21.93 2.75 -18.73
N ASP A 11 21.79 2.96 -20.05
CA ASP A 11 20.74 3.81 -20.60
C ASP A 11 19.35 3.37 -20.13
N ALA A 12 18.46 4.34 -19.89
CA ALA A 12 17.08 4.07 -19.50
C ALA A 12 16.33 3.32 -20.62
N ILE A 13 15.67 2.23 -20.26
CA ILE A 13 14.98 1.36 -21.23
C ILE A 13 13.48 1.54 -21.08
N TYR A 14 12.86 2.21 -22.05
CA TYR A 14 11.42 2.42 -22.11
C TYR A 14 10.70 1.39 -22.99
N ASP A 15 11.42 0.64 -23.78
CA ASP A 15 10.94 -0.49 -24.58
C ASP A 15 11.73 -1.75 -24.24
N ALA A 16 11.17 -2.57 -23.36
CA ALA A 16 11.80 -3.81 -22.92
C ALA A 16 11.83 -4.91 -23.99
N SER A 17 11.13 -4.74 -25.13
CA SER A 17 11.22 -5.72 -26.24
C SER A 17 12.63 -5.85 -26.79
N SER A 18 13.44 -4.80 -26.67
CA SER A 18 14.87 -4.79 -27.04
C SER A 18 15.72 -5.77 -26.22
N LEU A 19 15.27 -6.12 -24.99
CA LEU A 19 15.98 -7.05 -24.09
C LEU A 19 15.73 -8.53 -24.41
N GLY A 20 14.72 -8.82 -25.23
CA GLY A 20 14.27 -10.17 -25.54
C GLY A 20 13.39 -10.79 -24.43
N ARG A 21 12.56 -11.77 -24.81
CA ARG A 21 11.55 -12.39 -23.93
C ARG A 21 12.10 -12.96 -22.61
N PRO A 22 13.24 -13.69 -22.56
CA PRO A 22 13.72 -14.27 -21.30
C PRO A 22 14.11 -13.20 -20.27
N ARG A 23 14.76 -12.11 -20.71
CA ARG A 23 15.14 -11.01 -19.79
C ARG A 23 13.92 -10.23 -19.31
N MET A 24 12.94 -9.99 -20.18
CA MET A 24 11.67 -9.37 -19.77
C MET A 24 10.95 -10.21 -18.70
N PHE A 25 10.91 -11.53 -18.87
CA PHE A 25 10.30 -12.44 -17.89
C PHE A 25 11.04 -12.41 -16.56
N LEU A 26 12.38 -12.43 -16.57
CA LEU A 26 13.20 -12.34 -15.37
C LEU A 26 12.95 -11.02 -14.62
N LEU A 27 12.88 -9.89 -15.34
CA LEU A 27 12.54 -8.59 -14.77
C LEU A 27 11.12 -8.58 -14.18
N GLY A 28 10.15 -9.20 -14.86
CA GLY A 28 8.80 -9.39 -14.32
C GLY A 28 8.80 -10.19 -13.01
N LEU A 29 9.58 -11.25 -12.91
CA LEU A 29 9.77 -11.99 -11.65
C LEU A 29 10.41 -11.13 -10.56
N GLN A 30 11.34 -10.24 -10.88
CA GLN A 30 11.93 -9.31 -9.91
C GLN A 30 10.85 -8.40 -9.31
N HIS A 31 9.97 -7.85 -10.14
CA HIS A 31 8.84 -7.04 -9.68
C HIS A 31 7.83 -7.86 -8.86
N LEU A 32 7.57 -9.11 -9.23
CA LEU A 32 6.74 -10.02 -8.43
C LEU A 32 7.33 -10.22 -7.04
N PHE A 33 8.63 -10.49 -6.94
CA PHE A 33 9.28 -10.69 -5.65
C PHE A 33 9.37 -9.41 -4.82
N ALA A 34 9.53 -8.24 -5.45
CA ALA A 34 9.56 -6.97 -4.74
C ALA A 34 8.22 -6.65 -4.06
N MET A 35 7.10 -6.86 -4.77
CA MET A 35 5.76 -6.61 -4.23
C MET A 35 5.29 -7.67 -3.23
N PHE A 36 5.89 -8.87 -3.30
CA PHE A 36 5.35 -10.05 -2.65
C PHE A 36 5.23 -9.89 -1.13
N GLY A 37 6.31 -9.43 -0.46
CA GLY A 37 6.34 -9.32 0.99
C GLY A 37 5.25 -8.42 1.54
N ALA A 38 5.06 -7.24 0.94
CA ALA A 38 4.02 -6.30 1.34
C ALA A 38 2.61 -6.84 1.01
N THR A 39 2.43 -7.40 -0.18
CA THR A 39 1.12 -7.87 -0.64
C THR A 39 0.55 -9.00 0.22
N VAL A 40 1.37 -9.94 0.66
CA VAL A 40 0.89 -11.09 1.45
C VAL A 40 0.72 -10.77 2.94
N LEU A 41 1.35 -9.72 3.42
CA LEU A 41 1.31 -9.35 4.84
C LEU A 41 -0.08 -8.81 5.24
N VAL A 42 -0.70 -7.99 4.40
CA VAL A 42 -2.01 -7.39 4.71
C VAL A 42 -3.10 -8.46 4.92
N PRO A 43 -3.31 -9.45 4.03
CA PRO A 43 -4.32 -10.49 4.25
C PRO A 43 -4.03 -11.33 5.50
N VAL A 44 -2.77 -11.59 5.83
CA VAL A 44 -2.42 -12.33 7.07
C VAL A 44 -2.80 -11.53 8.32
N LEU A 45 -2.61 -10.21 8.30
CA LEU A 45 -2.96 -9.32 9.42
C LEU A 45 -4.46 -9.06 9.56
N THR A 46 -5.22 -9.17 8.46
CA THR A 46 -6.65 -8.84 8.43
C THR A 46 -7.56 -10.07 8.43
N GLY A 47 -7.00 -11.28 8.30
CA GLY A 47 -7.78 -12.51 8.14
C GLY A 47 -8.35 -12.75 6.75
N LEU A 48 -8.02 -11.89 5.77
CA LEU A 48 -8.44 -12.04 4.37
C LEU A 48 -7.65 -13.13 3.63
N SER A 49 -8.17 -13.57 2.49
CA SER A 49 -7.54 -14.63 1.68
C SER A 49 -6.29 -14.12 0.96
N VAL A 50 -5.14 -14.79 1.19
CA VAL A 50 -3.89 -14.54 0.45
C VAL A 50 -4.08 -14.82 -1.05
N SER A 51 -4.80 -15.90 -1.40
CA SER A 51 -5.08 -16.23 -2.80
C SER A 51 -5.91 -15.15 -3.50
N ALA A 52 -6.99 -14.68 -2.86
CA ALA A 52 -7.79 -13.57 -3.39
C ALA A 52 -6.96 -12.29 -3.51
N THR A 53 -6.11 -12.00 -2.54
CA THR A 53 -5.21 -10.84 -2.56
C THR A 53 -4.28 -10.87 -3.77
N LEU A 54 -3.62 -11.98 -4.04
CA LEU A 54 -2.74 -12.14 -5.20
C LEU A 54 -3.49 -12.01 -6.52
N LEU A 55 -4.71 -12.60 -6.60
CA LEU A 55 -5.57 -12.47 -7.78
C LEU A 55 -5.87 -11.01 -8.07
N PHE A 56 -6.36 -10.28 -7.07
CA PHE A 56 -6.82 -8.91 -7.26
C PHE A 56 -5.69 -7.88 -7.28
N ALA A 57 -4.52 -8.16 -6.71
CA ALA A 57 -3.31 -7.39 -6.97
C ALA A 57 -2.91 -7.48 -8.45
N GLY A 58 -2.92 -8.68 -9.02
CA GLY A 58 -2.64 -8.88 -10.45
C GLY A 58 -3.71 -8.26 -11.36
N LEU A 59 -4.99 -8.57 -11.13
CA LEU A 59 -6.11 -8.02 -11.93
C LEU A 59 -6.21 -6.50 -11.77
N GLY A 60 -6.04 -5.98 -10.55
CA GLY A 60 -6.03 -4.55 -10.26
C GLY A 60 -4.90 -3.83 -10.99
N THR A 61 -3.70 -4.40 -11.01
CA THR A 61 -2.57 -3.87 -11.79
C THR A 61 -2.87 -3.83 -13.29
N LEU A 62 -3.46 -4.89 -13.85
CA LEU A 62 -3.84 -4.91 -15.27
C LEU A 62 -4.94 -3.89 -15.58
N LEU A 63 -5.94 -3.75 -14.70
CA LEU A 63 -7.00 -2.74 -14.83
C LEU A 63 -6.42 -1.33 -14.75
N PHE A 64 -5.51 -1.06 -13.81
CA PHE A 64 -4.80 0.20 -13.69
C PHE A 64 -4.02 0.53 -14.97
N HIS A 65 -3.27 -0.43 -15.53
CA HIS A 65 -2.54 -0.23 -16.78
C HIS A 65 -3.49 0.04 -17.96
N PHE A 66 -4.64 -0.60 -18.00
CA PHE A 66 -5.65 -0.33 -19.03
C PHE A 66 -6.17 1.12 -18.93
N LEU A 67 -6.53 1.57 -17.73
CA LEU A 67 -7.06 2.92 -17.50
C LEU A 67 -6.00 4.01 -17.64
N SER A 68 -4.76 3.74 -17.24
CA SER A 68 -3.60 4.63 -17.41
C SER A 68 -2.98 4.57 -18.82
N ARG A 69 -3.68 3.95 -19.80
CA ARG A 69 -3.23 3.79 -21.19
C ARG A 69 -1.92 3.02 -21.34
N GLY A 70 -1.57 2.18 -20.37
CA GLY A 70 -0.33 1.41 -20.36
C GLY A 70 0.94 2.26 -20.28
N LYS A 71 0.85 3.48 -19.74
CA LYS A 71 1.99 4.41 -19.67
C LYS A 71 2.76 4.32 -18.35
N VAL A 72 2.06 4.12 -17.24
CA VAL A 72 2.64 4.16 -15.89
C VAL A 72 3.12 2.78 -15.47
N PRO A 73 4.42 2.58 -15.18
CA PRO A 73 4.95 1.29 -14.75
C PRO A 73 4.77 1.07 -13.24
N ALA A 74 3.53 1.19 -12.74
CA ALA A 74 3.19 0.92 -11.35
C ALA A 74 2.63 -0.48 -11.19
N PHE A 75 2.97 -1.16 -10.08
CA PHE A 75 2.30 -2.36 -9.59
C PHE A 75 1.34 -1.97 -8.46
N LEU A 76 0.15 -2.54 -8.45
CA LEU A 76 -0.83 -2.37 -7.38
C LEU A 76 -0.84 -3.61 -6.49
N GLY A 77 -0.72 -3.38 -5.19
CA GLY A 77 -0.84 -4.44 -4.19
C GLY A 77 -1.69 -4.00 -3.01
N SER A 78 -1.73 -4.78 -1.95
CA SER A 78 -2.59 -4.53 -0.80
C SER A 78 -2.18 -3.30 0.00
N SER A 79 -3.15 -2.43 0.32
CA SER A 79 -2.93 -1.19 1.08
C SER A 79 -2.84 -1.42 2.58
N PHE A 80 -1.78 -0.91 3.21
CA PHE A 80 -1.60 -0.94 4.67
C PHE A 80 -2.50 0.06 5.40
N ALA A 81 -2.87 1.15 4.76
CA ALA A 81 -3.67 2.21 5.40
C ALA A 81 -5.06 1.73 5.84
N PHE A 82 -5.61 0.71 5.18
CA PHE A 82 -6.91 0.14 5.53
C PHE A 82 -6.86 -0.92 6.64
N ILE A 83 -5.68 -1.37 7.10
CA ILE A 83 -5.57 -2.38 8.18
C ILE A 83 -6.31 -1.93 9.43
N ALA A 84 -6.16 -0.64 9.82
CA ALA A 84 -6.88 -0.09 10.95
C ALA A 84 -8.41 -0.12 10.76
N GLY A 85 -8.88 0.06 9.53
CA GLY A 85 -10.30 -0.06 9.19
C GLY A 85 -10.82 -1.48 9.30
N TYR A 86 -10.06 -2.46 8.81
CA TYR A 86 -10.39 -3.89 9.00
C TYR A 86 -10.41 -4.27 10.47
N ALA A 87 -9.40 -3.86 11.25
CA ALA A 87 -9.32 -4.15 12.67
C ALA A 87 -10.45 -3.48 13.49
N ALA A 88 -10.97 -2.34 13.05
CA ALA A 88 -12.10 -1.68 13.71
C ALA A 88 -13.43 -2.44 13.52
N ILE A 89 -13.58 -3.19 12.44
CA ILE A 89 -14.82 -3.94 12.13
C ILE A 89 -14.67 -5.42 12.47
N ALA A 90 -13.52 -6.02 12.17
CA ALA A 90 -13.21 -7.43 12.38
C ALA A 90 -11.86 -7.55 13.13
N PRO A 91 -11.78 -7.25 14.43
CA PRO A 91 -10.53 -7.10 15.18
C PRO A 91 -9.69 -8.39 15.23
N ASN A 92 -10.30 -9.55 15.13
CA ASN A 92 -9.61 -10.84 15.09
C ASN A 92 -9.75 -11.54 13.73
N GLY A 93 -10.16 -10.82 12.69
CA GLY A 93 -10.38 -11.38 11.35
C GLY A 93 -11.58 -12.33 11.31
N GLU A 94 -12.64 -12.02 12.05
CA GLU A 94 -13.87 -12.83 12.11
C GLU A 94 -14.52 -12.94 10.72
N ALA A 95 -14.69 -14.16 10.23
CA ALA A 95 -15.20 -14.42 8.88
C ALA A 95 -16.58 -13.78 8.61
N GLU A 96 -17.43 -13.65 9.65
CA GLU A 96 -18.76 -13.06 9.55
C GLU A 96 -18.71 -11.52 9.42
N LEU A 97 -17.66 -10.87 9.93
CA LEU A 97 -17.48 -9.43 9.93
C LEU A 97 -16.66 -8.92 8.74
N LEU A 98 -15.79 -9.76 8.18
CA LEU A 98 -14.95 -9.40 7.04
C LEU A 98 -15.72 -8.89 5.82
N PRO A 99 -16.89 -9.46 5.42
CA PRO A 99 -17.70 -8.93 4.32
C PRO A 99 -18.17 -7.49 4.54
N TYR A 100 -18.47 -7.10 5.78
CA TYR A 100 -18.85 -5.71 6.12
C TYR A 100 -17.63 -4.77 6.03
N ALA A 101 -16.48 -5.21 6.50
CA ALA A 101 -15.24 -4.44 6.35
C ALA A 101 -14.89 -4.25 4.85
N CYS A 102 -15.01 -5.30 4.05
CA CYS A 102 -14.83 -5.24 2.60
C CYS A 102 -15.84 -4.30 1.93
N LEU A 103 -17.10 -4.27 2.37
CA LEU A 103 -18.11 -3.31 1.90
C LEU A 103 -17.68 -1.86 2.22
N GLY A 104 -17.19 -1.61 3.44
CA GLY A 104 -16.67 -0.31 3.84
C GLY A 104 -15.50 0.14 2.94
N VAL A 105 -14.56 -0.75 2.63
CA VAL A 105 -13.44 -0.49 1.74
C VAL A 105 -13.90 -0.27 0.29
N ALA A 106 -14.86 -1.05 -0.20
CA ALA A 106 -15.44 -0.84 -1.53
C ALA A 106 -16.10 0.55 -1.65
N CYS A 107 -16.82 0.99 -0.61
CA CYS A 107 -17.39 2.34 -0.54
C CYS A 107 -16.30 3.43 -0.46
N ALA A 108 -15.21 3.17 0.28
CA ALA A 108 -14.04 4.05 0.29
C ALA A 108 -13.42 4.21 -1.10
N GLY A 109 -13.36 3.12 -1.88
CA GLY A 109 -12.92 3.12 -3.26
C GLY A 109 -13.73 4.03 -4.18
N LEU A 110 -15.01 4.31 -3.87
CA LEU A 110 -15.86 5.23 -4.64
C LEU A 110 -15.42 6.69 -4.53
N LEU A 111 -14.66 7.07 -3.51
CA LEU A 111 -14.12 8.42 -3.39
C LEU A 111 -13.03 8.72 -4.44
N TYR A 112 -12.33 7.71 -4.94
CA TYR A 112 -11.29 7.88 -5.96
C TYR A 112 -11.85 8.38 -7.31
N PRO A 113 -12.91 7.79 -7.89
CA PRO A 113 -13.58 8.35 -9.06
C PRO A 113 -14.08 9.78 -8.85
N VAL A 114 -14.55 10.13 -7.63
CA VAL A 114 -14.95 11.50 -7.31
C VAL A 114 -13.75 12.43 -7.37
N LEU A 115 -12.64 12.08 -6.70
CA LEU A 115 -11.42 12.88 -6.76
C LEU A 115 -10.84 12.93 -8.19
N ALA A 116 -10.88 11.83 -8.93
CA ALA A 116 -10.47 11.78 -10.33
C ALA A 116 -11.30 12.74 -11.21
N ALA A 117 -12.61 12.83 -10.96
CA ALA A 117 -13.49 13.77 -11.64
C ALA A 117 -13.13 15.23 -11.29
N LEU A 118 -12.78 15.52 -10.03
CA LEU A 118 -12.30 16.84 -9.61
C LEU A 118 -10.98 17.21 -10.30
N PHE A 119 -10.02 16.28 -10.38
CA PHE A 119 -8.77 16.50 -11.13
C PHE A 119 -9.04 16.78 -12.61
N ARG A 120 -9.98 16.05 -13.22
CA ARG A 120 -10.35 16.26 -14.63
C ARG A 120 -11.04 17.60 -14.87
N ALA A 121 -11.91 18.03 -13.93
CA ALA A 121 -12.71 19.24 -14.08
C ALA A 121 -11.93 20.53 -13.74
N PHE A 122 -11.12 20.49 -12.69
CA PHE A 122 -10.45 21.68 -12.13
C PHE A 122 -8.93 21.71 -12.38
N GLY A 123 -8.35 20.62 -12.86
CA GLY A 123 -6.91 20.47 -13.10
C GLY A 123 -6.11 20.15 -11.83
N ALA A 124 -4.89 19.62 -12.02
CA ALA A 124 -4.03 19.17 -10.92
C ALA A 124 -3.65 20.33 -9.99
N LYS A 125 -3.25 21.48 -10.52
CA LYS A 125 -2.79 22.65 -9.73
C LYS A 125 -3.82 23.10 -8.68
N ARG A 126 -5.11 23.13 -9.03
CA ARG A 126 -6.17 23.57 -8.11
C ARG A 126 -6.50 22.53 -7.04
N VAL A 127 -6.57 21.24 -7.44
CA VAL A 127 -6.94 20.17 -6.53
C VAL A 127 -5.81 19.88 -5.55
N MET A 128 -4.54 19.84 -6.01
CA MET A 128 -3.36 19.61 -5.17
C MET A 128 -3.16 20.66 -4.08
N ARG A 129 -3.72 21.87 -4.24
CA ARG A 129 -3.70 22.88 -3.18
C ARG A 129 -4.34 22.42 -1.87
N PHE A 130 -5.25 21.46 -1.92
CA PHE A 130 -5.87 20.87 -0.72
C PHE A 130 -5.03 19.79 -0.09
N PHE A 131 -4.05 19.22 -0.83
CA PHE A 131 -3.20 18.11 -0.44
C PHE A 131 -1.71 18.47 -0.49
N PRO A 132 -1.27 19.59 0.13
CA PRO A 132 0.14 19.96 0.12
C PRO A 132 0.98 19.00 0.97
N PRO A 133 2.29 18.94 0.77
CA PRO A 133 3.20 18.07 1.53
C PRO A 133 3.11 18.23 3.04
N VAL A 134 2.80 19.43 3.54
CA VAL A 134 2.59 19.69 4.99
C VAL A 134 1.38 18.92 5.57
N VAL A 135 0.43 18.49 4.74
CA VAL A 135 -0.70 17.63 5.12
C VAL A 135 -0.35 16.18 4.84
N THR A 136 0.15 15.88 3.63
CA THR A 136 0.37 14.52 3.16
C THR A 136 1.50 13.82 3.89
N GLY A 137 2.61 14.50 4.16
CA GLY A 137 3.76 13.95 4.88
C GLY A 137 3.39 13.41 6.26
N PRO A 138 2.79 14.23 7.16
CA PRO A 138 2.35 13.77 8.47
C PRO A 138 1.32 12.64 8.45
N ILE A 139 0.43 12.59 7.44
CA ILE A 139 -0.53 11.48 7.28
C ILE A 139 0.23 10.18 7.01
N VAL A 140 1.17 10.16 6.04
CA VAL A 140 1.97 8.98 5.71
C VAL A 140 2.86 8.56 6.88
N ILE A 141 3.46 9.50 7.62
CA ILE A 141 4.20 9.21 8.86
C ILE A 141 3.28 8.48 9.86
N SER A 142 2.05 8.98 10.04
CA SER A 142 1.09 8.41 10.99
C SER A 142 0.68 6.98 10.63
N ILE A 143 0.55 6.63 9.34
CA ILE A 143 0.21 5.27 8.90
C ILE A 143 1.21 4.26 9.48
N GLY A 144 2.51 4.47 9.23
CA GLY A 144 3.53 3.54 9.71
C GLY A 144 3.63 3.49 11.24
N LEU A 145 3.52 4.65 11.93
CA LEU A 145 3.63 4.70 13.38
C LEU A 145 2.43 4.07 14.10
N ILE A 146 1.21 4.22 13.57
CA ILE A 146 0.02 3.57 14.15
C ILE A 146 0.16 2.05 14.08
N LEU A 147 0.63 1.52 12.96
CA LEU A 147 0.79 0.08 12.77
C LEU A 147 1.97 -0.51 13.56
N ALA A 148 2.92 0.30 14.02
CA ALA A 148 4.11 -0.17 14.74
C ALA A 148 3.76 -0.95 16.02
N SER A 149 2.70 -0.61 16.73
CA SER A 149 2.27 -1.33 17.93
C SER A 149 1.89 -2.78 17.67
N SER A 150 1.19 -3.05 16.55
CA SER A 150 0.84 -4.41 16.15
C SER A 150 2.08 -5.23 15.77
N ALA A 151 3.04 -4.60 15.08
CA ALA A 151 4.31 -5.26 14.76
C ALA A 151 5.09 -5.64 16.03
N ILE A 152 5.16 -4.74 17.02
CA ILE A 152 5.78 -5.03 18.32
C ILE A 152 5.06 -6.18 19.04
N ALA A 153 3.73 -6.17 19.08
CA ALA A 153 2.95 -7.25 19.68
C ALA A 153 3.26 -8.61 19.03
N ASN A 154 3.35 -8.65 17.71
CA ASN A 154 3.74 -9.85 16.96
C ASN A 154 5.18 -10.28 17.27
N CYS A 155 6.14 -9.34 17.41
CA CYS A 155 7.52 -9.66 17.78
C CYS A 155 7.64 -10.29 19.18
N GLN A 156 6.76 -9.93 20.10
CA GLN A 156 6.77 -10.47 21.49
C GLN A 156 6.59 -11.99 21.54
N THR A 157 6.02 -12.61 20.52
CA THR A 157 5.88 -14.08 20.48
C THR A 157 7.23 -14.80 20.41
N ASN A 158 8.21 -14.24 19.68
CA ASN A 158 9.61 -14.66 19.69
C ASN A 158 10.53 -13.56 19.15
N TRP A 159 11.17 -12.81 20.04
CA TRP A 159 12.09 -11.73 19.67
C TRP A 159 13.31 -12.19 18.88
N LEU A 160 13.82 -13.41 19.10
CA LEU A 160 14.98 -13.91 18.36
C LEU A 160 14.68 -13.97 16.86
N VAL A 161 13.55 -14.59 16.49
CA VAL A 161 13.12 -14.72 15.10
C VAL A 161 12.83 -13.35 14.48
N ALA A 162 12.15 -12.45 15.23
CA ALA A 162 11.85 -11.10 14.79
C ALA A 162 13.13 -10.29 14.51
N VAL A 163 14.12 -10.34 15.41
CA VAL A 163 15.42 -9.65 15.22
C VAL A 163 16.17 -10.20 14.03
N ILE A 164 16.13 -11.53 13.79
CA ILE A 164 16.74 -12.15 12.61
C ILE A 164 16.08 -11.60 11.34
N ALA A 165 14.74 -11.50 11.30
CA ALA A 165 14.04 -10.91 10.15
C ALA A 165 14.53 -9.50 9.85
N VAL A 166 14.55 -8.62 10.88
CA VAL A 166 15.03 -7.25 10.77
C VAL A 166 16.49 -7.19 10.31
N ALA A 167 17.36 -7.99 10.94
CA ALA A 167 18.80 -8.00 10.61
C ALA A 167 19.04 -8.42 9.15
N VAL A 168 18.36 -9.47 8.67
CA VAL A 168 18.49 -9.91 7.28
C VAL A 168 18.03 -8.83 6.32
N ILE A 169 16.88 -8.18 6.57
CA ILE A 169 16.39 -7.11 5.71
C ILE A 169 17.37 -5.95 5.65
N VAL A 170 17.90 -5.51 6.82
CA VAL A 170 18.87 -4.41 6.90
C VAL A 170 20.17 -4.78 6.18
N ILE A 171 20.72 -5.97 6.42
CA ILE A 171 21.94 -6.43 5.77
C ILE A 171 21.77 -6.50 4.25
N CYS A 172 20.67 -7.09 3.78
CA CYS A 172 20.38 -7.20 2.36
C CYS A 172 20.18 -5.83 1.70
N ASN A 173 19.53 -4.89 2.39
CA ASN A 173 19.28 -3.55 1.86
C ASN A 173 20.55 -2.70 1.77
N ILE A 174 21.40 -2.74 2.79
CA ILE A 174 22.58 -1.87 2.89
C ILE A 174 23.80 -2.45 2.15
N TRP A 175 24.10 -3.73 2.38
CA TRP A 175 25.29 -4.39 1.83
C TRP A 175 24.97 -5.32 0.65
N GLY A 176 23.70 -5.60 0.38
CA GLY A 176 23.27 -6.41 -0.74
C GLY A 176 23.67 -5.81 -2.09
N ARG A 177 23.88 -6.69 -3.08
CA ARG A 177 24.15 -6.33 -4.47
C ARG A 177 23.23 -7.09 -5.41
N GLY A 178 22.89 -6.47 -6.54
CA GLY A 178 22.01 -7.08 -7.54
C GLY A 178 20.65 -7.49 -6.95
N MET A 179 20.25 -8.74 -7.16
CA MET A 179 18.95 -9.28 -6.70
C MET A 179 18.76 -9.20 -5.18
N VAL A 180 19.81 -9.41 -4.38
CA VAL A 180 19.72 -9.37 -2.92
C VAL A 180 19.24 -8.00 -2.41
N LYS A 181 19.67 -6.93 -3.08
CA LYS A 181 19.24 -5.55 -2.76
C LYS A 181 17.81 -5.25 -3.21
N ILE A 182 17.31 -5.98 -4.21
CA ILE A 182 15.96 -5.79 -4.77
C ILE A 182 14.89 -6.44 -3.89
N VAL A 183 15.21 -7.59 -3.25
CA VAL A 183 14.22 -8.40 -2.52
C VAL A 183 14.54 -8.59 -1.03
N PRO A 184 14.94 -7.53 -0.30
CA PRO A 184 15.38 -7.66 1.09
C PRO A 184 14.27 -8.20 2.00
N ILE A 185 13.02 -7.76 1.81
CA ILE A 185 11.86 -8.18 2.58
C ILE A 185 11.59 -9.67 2.38
N LEU A 186 11.59 -10.15 1.14
CA LEU A 186 11.40 -11.57 0.84
C LEU A 186 12.49 -12.45 1.49
N LEU A 187 13.74 -12.00 1.46
CA LEU A 187 14.85 -12.70 2.10
C LEU A 187 14.71 -12.70 3.63
N GLY A 188 14.28 -11.59 4.21
CA GLY A 188 13.96 -11.48 5.62
C GLY A 188 12.89 -12.48 6.04
N VAL A 189 11.78 -12.54 5.29
CA VAL A 189 10.72 -13.54 5.49
C VAL A 189 11.30 -14.95 5.36
N ALA A 190 11.98 -15.28 4.27
CA ALA A 190 12.43 -16.64 4.00
C ALA A 190 13.41 -17.16 5.09
N VAL A 191 14.39 -16.33 5.48
CA VAL A 191 15.40 -16.73 6.49
C VAL A 191 14.76 -16.83 7.88
N SER A 192 13.97 -15.85 8.31
CA SER A 192 13.33 -15.89 9.63
C SER A 192 12.28 -17.00 9.73
N TYR A 193 11.56 -17.27 8.65
CA TYR A 193 10.61 -18.37 8.58
C TYR A 193 11.33 -19.74 8.64
N ALA A 194 12.47 -19.91 7.95
CA ALA A 194 13.28 -21.10 8.05
C ALA A 194 13.83 -21.33 9.49
N VAL A 195 14.24 -20.25 10.17
CA VAL A 195 14.66 -20.31 11.58
C VAL A 195 13.48 -20.70 12.48
N ALA A 196 12.32 -20.08 12.32
CA ALA A 196 11.11 -20.42 13.09
C ALA A 196 10.71 -21.88 12.87
N THR A 197 10.85 -22.39 11.64
CA THR A 197 10.62 -23.81 11.32
C THR A 197 11.61 -24.71 12.05
N ALA A 198 12.89 -24.35 12.07
CA ALA A 198 13.92 -25.11 12.79
C ALA A 198 13.71 -25.12 14.31
N LEU A 199 13.09 -24.08 14.86
CA LEU A 199 12.68 -23.98 16.26
C LEU A 199 11.38 -24.74 16.58
N GLY A 200 10.67 -25.26 15.57
CA GLY A 200 9.41 -25.98 15.75
C GLY A 200 8.18 -25.09 15.96
N GLU A 201 8.26 -23.82 15.61
CA GLU A 201 7.18 -22.84 15.80
C GLU A 201 6.18 -22.78 14.64
N VAL A 202 6.37 -23.62 13.61
CA VAL A 202 5.53 -23.61 12.40
C VAL A 202 4.70 -24.88 12.33
N ASP A 203 3.38 -24.72 12.23
CA ASP A 203 2.47 -25.83 11.94
C ASP A 203 2.22 -25.93 10.43
N PHE A 204 2.72 -27.01 9.83
CA PHE A 204 2.54 -27.32 8.41
C PHE A 204 1.32 -28.20 8.12
N SER A 205 0.48 -28.52 9.09
CA SER A 205 -0.70 -29.36 8.90
C SER A 205 -1.65 -28.81 7.84
N GLY A 206 -1.93 -27.50 7.89
CA GLY A 206 -2.72 -26.81 6.89
C GLY A 206 -2.09 -26.82 5.48
N VAL A 207 -0.74 -26.71 5.42
CA VAL A 207 -0.01 -26.81 4.15
C VAL A 207 -0.10 -28.19 3.55
N ALA A 208 -0.01 -29.24 4.38
CA ALA A 208 -0.11 -30.62 3.92
C ALA A 208 -1.49 -30.91 3.34
N ALA A 209 -2.55 -30.40 3.99
CA ALA A 209 -3.95 -30.60 3.58
C ALA A 209 -4.35 -29.77 2.33
N ALA A 210 -3.71 -28.64 2.08
CA ALA A 210 -4.07 -27.72 0.99
C ALA A 210 -3.82 -28.36 -0.39
N PRO A 211 -4.74 -28.19 -1.36
CA PRO A 211 -4.55 -28.66 -2.73
C PRO A 211 -3.53 -27.78 -3.49
N TRP A 212 -2.94 -28.35 -4.55
CA TRP A 212 -2.04 -27.60 -5.43
C TRP A 212 -2.76 -26.60 -6.34
N VAL A 213 -4.01 -26.93 -6.72
CA VAL A 213 -4.82 -26.09 -7.61
C VAL A 213 -6.19 -25.89 -6.98
N GLY A 214 -6.68 -24.66 -6.94
CA GLY A 214 -7.98 -24.30 -6.40
C GLY A 214 -8.42 -22.91 -6.82
N LEU A 215 -9.70 -22.59 -6.57
CA LEU A 215 -10.22 -21.25 -6.83
C LEU A 215 -9.70 -20.27 -5.76
N PRO A 216 -9.24 -19.08 -6.15
CA PRO A 216 -8.66 -18.13 -5.22
C PRO A 216 -9.67 -17.34 -4.39
N ILE A 217 -10.97 -17.41 -4.74
CA ILE A 217 -12.03 -16.63 -4.10
C ILE A 217 -12.70 -17.47 -2.99
N VAL A 218 -12.76 -16.89 -1.79
CA VAL A 218 -13.51 -17.41 -0.64
C VAL A 218 -14.84 -16.66 -0.59
N TRP A 219 -15.92 -17.30 -1.04
CA TRP A 219 -17.21 -16.63 -1.22
C TRP A 219 -17.80 -16.06 0.07
N ASP A 220 -17.58 -16.71 1.21
CA ASP A 220 -18.07 -16.28 2.52
C ASP A 220 -17.40 -14.97 3.01
N SER A 221 -16.23 -14.63 2.47
CA SER A 221 -15.51 -13.38 2.77
C SER A 221 -15.85 -12.25 1.77
N THR A 222 -16.66 -12.53 0.74
CA THR A 222 -17.02 -11.53 -0.27
C THR A 222 -18.17 -10.64 0.20
N VAL A 223 -18.28 -9.44 -0.36
CA VAL A 223 -19.46 -8.56 -0.14
C VAL A 223 -20.77 -9.24 -0.57
N PHE A 224 -20.69 -10.17 -1.51
CA PHE A 224 -21.88 -10.92 -1.99
C PHE A 224 -22.48 -11.84 -0.92
N ALA A 225 -21.70 -12.26 0.09
CA ALA A 225 -22.22 -13.02 1.22
C ALA A 225 -23.22 -12.20 2.08
N LEU A 226 -23.19 -10.87 1.98
CA LEU A 226 -24.12 -9.99 2.69
C LEU A 226 -25.54 -9.99 2.09
N PHE A 227 -25.72 -10.44 0.83
CA PHE A 227 -27.04 -10.46 0.19
C PHE A 227 -27.87 -11.66 0.67
N GLY A 228 -28.23 -11.63 1.95
CA GLY A 228 -29.01 -12.69 2.61
C GLY A 228 -29.89 -12.15 3.73
N PRO A 229 -30.72 -13.01 4.35
CA PRO A 229 -31.65 -12.62 5.39
C PRO A 229 -30.99 -12.15 6.71
N GLN A 230 -29.67 -12.34 6.85
CA GLN A 230 -28.89 -11.94 8.02
C GLN A 230 -28.15 -10.59 7.83
N PHE A 231 -28.50 -9.81 6.81
CA PHE A 231 -27.88 -8.51 6.57
C PHE A 231 -28.17 -7.53 7.69
N ASP A 232 -27.12 -7.07 8.36
CA ASP A 232 -27.20 -6.02 9.38
C ASP A 232 -26.89 -4.66 8.76
N SER A 233 -27.94 -3.85 8.57
CA SER A 233 -27.78 -2.51 8.00
C SER A 233 -27.06 -1.54 8.94
N GLY A 234 -27.14 -1.74 10.27
CA GLY A 234 -26.42 -0.95 11.26
C GLY A 234 -24.92 -1.19 11.16
N LEU A 235 -24.51 -2.45 11.14
CA LEU A 235 -23.12 -2.83 10.98
C LEU A 235 -22.54 -2.40 9.61
N ALA A 236 -23.32 -2.53 8.53
CA ALA A 236 -22.92 -2.05 7.20
C ALA A 236 -22.67 -0.53 7.20
N THR A 237 -23.57 0.24 7.81
CA THR A 237 -23.43 1.70 7.94
C THR A 237 -22.21 2.06 8.77
N THR A 238 -22.02 1.39 9.91
CA THR A 238 -20.84 1.56 10.78
C THR A 238 -19.55 1.29 10.00
N ALA A 239 -19.47 0.19 9.26
CA ALA A 239 -18.30 -0.16 8.45
C ALA A 239 -17.99 0.89 7.38
N ILE A 240 -19.01 1.36 6.66
CA ILE A 240 -18.85 2.40 5.63
C ILE A 240 -18.32 3.70 6.25
N ILE A 241 -18.96 4.20 7.30
CA ILE A 241 -18.58 5.48 7.92
C ILE A 241 -17.20 5.41 8.59
N THR A 242 -16.85 4.26 9.17
CA THR A 242 -15.54 4.06 9.81
C THR A 242 -14.40 3.98 8.80
N ILE A 243 -14.60 3.27 7.69
CA ILE A 243 -13.52 2.96 6.74
C ILE A 243 -13.40 4.01 5.63
N MET A 244 -14.51 4.57 5.16
CA MET A 244 -14.52 5.51 4.03
C MET A 244 -13.54 6.69 4.18
N PRO A 245 -13.38 7.32 5.37
CA PRO A 245 -12.43 8.43 5.54
C PRO A 245 -10.95 8.02 5.35
N LEU A 246 -10.59 6.74 5.50
CA LEU A 246 -9.23 6.26 5.26
C LEU A 246 -8.79 6.42 3.79
N ALA A 247 -9.76 6.48 2.87
CA ALA A 247 -9.49 6.71 1.45
C ALA A 247 -8.73 8.03 1.19
N PHE A 248 -8.92 9.06 2.03
CA PHE A 248 -8.17 10.30 1.87
C PHE A 248 -6.66 10.08 2.04
N ALA A 249 -6.26 9.28 3.02
CA ALA A 249 -4.84 8.94 3.23
C ALA A 249 -4.26 8.17 2.04
N THR A 250 -4.99 7.19 1.53
CA THR A 250 -4.50 6.35 0.42
C THR A 250 -4.54 7.06 -0.93
N MET A 251 -5.50 7.94 -1.17
CA MET A 251 -5.49 8.81 -2.36
C MET A 251 -4.27 9.74 -2.38
N ILE A 252 -3.88 10.24 -1.21
CA ILE A 252 -2.68 11.06 -1.03
C ILE A 252 -1.42 10.23 -1.28
N GLU A 253 -1.33 9.03 -0.69
CA GLU A 253 -0.25 8.07 -0.91
C GLU A 253 -0.09 7.79 -2.42
N HIS A 254 -1.20 7.48 -3.12
CA HIS A 254 -1.21 7.25 -4.55
C HIS A 254 -0.63 8.42 -5.36
N ILE A 255 -1.00 9.66 -5.03
CA ILE A 255 -0.48 10.86 -5.71
C ILE A 255 1.03 10.98 -5.51
N GLY A 256 1.50 10.74 -4.28
CA GLY A 256 2.93 10.71 -3.94
C GLY A 256 3.69 9.64 -4.73
N ASP A 257 3.15 8.43 -4.82
CA ASP A 257 3.73 7.33 -5.57
C ASP A 257 3.82 7.61 -7.06
N ILE A 258 2.77 8.17 -7.67
CA ILE A 258 2.78 8.55 -9.10
C ILE A 258 3.83 9.63 -9.36
N SER A 259 4.01 10.58 -8.46
CA SER A 259 5.06 11.58 -8.54
C SER A 259 6.46 10.93 -8.45
N ALA A 260 6.67 10.02 -7.48
CA ALA A 260 7.94 9.30 -7.29
C ALA A 260 8.28 8.41 -8.49
N ILE A 261 7.28 7.70 -9.06
CA ILE A 261 7.46 6.92 -10.28
C ILE A 261 7.80 7.83 -11.46
N GLY A 262 7.13 8.99 -11.56
CA GLY A 262 7.40 10.00 -12.59
C GLY A 262 8.84 10.49 -12.54
N SER A 263 9.30 10.90 -11.37
CA SER A 263 10.69 11.31 -11.12
C SER A 263 11.70 10.20 -11.43
N THR A 264 11.40 8.96 -11.02
CA THR A 264 12.27 7.80 -11.28
C THR A 264 12.38 7.48 -12.76
N CYS A 265 11.27 7.60 -13.49
CA CYS A 265 11.18 7.28 -14.92
C CYS A 265 11.49 8.48 -15.82
N GLU A 266 11.81 9.64 -15.26
CA GLU A 266 12.04 10.88 -16.00
C GLU A 266 10.85 11.22 -16.93
N ARG A 267 9.60 11.04 -16.42
CA ARG A 267 8.35 11.28 -17.15
C ARG A 267 7.27 11.89 -16.28
N ASN A 268 6.51 12.82 -16.82
CA ASN A 268 5.41 13.46 -16.12
C ASN A 268 4.11 12.65 -16.21
N TYR A 269 3.93 11.68 -15.30
CA TYR A 269 2.68 10.88 -15.24
C TYR A 269 1.50 11.63 -14.61
N ILE A 270 1.75 12.77 -13.98
CA ILE A 270 0.71 13.66 -13.45
C ILE A 270 -0.02 14.36 -14.59
N ALA A 271 0.73 14.75 -15.64
CA ALA A 271 0.16 15.36 -16.85
C ALA A 271 -0.36 14.31 -17.83
N ASP A 272 0.44 13.28 -18.15
CA ASP A 272 0.11 12.22 -19.11
C ASP A 272 0.46 10.81 -18.56
N PRO A 273 -0.51 9.95 -18.29
CA PRO A 273 -1.93 9.96 -18.69
C PRO A 273 -2.84 10.86 -17.83
N GLY A 274 -2.30 11.48 -16.79
CA GLY A 274 -3.01 12.37 -15.88
C GLY A 274 -3.51 11.67 -14.60
N LEU A 275 -3.44 12.38 -13.46
CA LEU A 275 -3.86 11.86 -12.16
C LEU A 275 -5.31 11.35 -12.14
N HIS A 276 -6.20 11.95 -12.94
CA HIS A 276 -7.58 11.47 -13.05
C HIS A 276 -7.68 10.03 -13.54
N ARG A 277 -6.73 9.56 -14.37
CA ARG A 277 -6.73 8.18 -14.88
C ARG A 277 -6.08 7.22 -13.89
N THR A 278 -4.99 7.63 -13.25
CA THR A 278 -4.30 6.78 -12.28
C THR A 278 -5.13 6.58 -11.02
N LEU A 279 -5.76 7.64 -10.50
CA LEU A 279 -6.73 7.56 -9.40
C LEU A 279 -7.95 6.71 -9.74
N LEU A 280 -8.51 6.87 -10.95
CA LEU A 280 -9.62 6.04 -11.39
C LEU A 280 -9.20 4.56 -11.44
N GLY A 281 -7.98 4.27 -11.90
CA GLY A 281 -7.43 2.91 -11.95
C GLY A 281 -7.27 2.30 -10.57
N ASP A 282 -6.71 3.04 -9.63
CA ASP A 282 -6.48 2.61 -8.25
C ASP A 282 -7.81 2.39 -7.50
N GLY A 283 -8.75 3.34 -7.60
CA GLY A 283 -10.06 3.24 -6.98
C GLY A 283 -10.89 2.08 -7.50
N LEU A 284 -10.95 1.87 -8.83
CA LEU A 284 -11.68 0.74 -9.40
C LEU A 284 -11.02 -0.60 -9.08
N ALA A 285 -9.69 -0.67 -8.99
CA ALA A 285 -8.97 -1.84 -8.53
C ALA A 285 -9.30 -2.16 -7.06
N THR A 286 -9.35 -1.14 -6.20
CA THR A 286 -9.77 -1.26 -4.79
C THR A 286 -11.21 -1.74 -4.66
N ILE A 287 -12.16 -1.15 -5.41
CA ILE A 287 -13.57 -1.58 -5.41
C ILE A 287 -13.66 -3.05 -5.83
N LEU A 288 -13.04 -3.40 -6.94
CA LEU A 288 -13.07 -4.76 -7.47
C LEU A 288 -12.50 -5.78 -6.47
N ALA A 289 -11.32 -5.49 -5.90
CA ALA A 289 -10.69 -6.36 -4.91
C ALA A 289 -11.59 -6.58 -3.69
N SER A 290 -12.12 -5.49 -3.14
CA SER A 290 -12.93 -5.54 -1.92
C SER A 290 -14.26 -6.26 -2.12
N PHE A 291 -14.92 -6.10 -3.27
CA PHE A 291 -16.15 -6.85 -3.57
C PHE A 291 -15.94 -8.37 -3.52
N PHE A 292 -14.76 -8.85 -3.87
CA PHE A 292 -14.42 -10.27 -3.89
C PHE A 292 -13.62 -10.74 -2.66
N GLY A 293 -13.63 -10.00 -1.56
CA GLY A 293 -13.00 -10.42 -0.30
C GLY A 293 -11.47 -10.34 -0.30
N ALA A 294 -10.91 -9.44 -1.09
CA ALA A 294 -9.51 -9.08 -1.05
C ALA A 294 -9.33 -7.66 -0.45
N PRO A 295 -8.17 -7.34 0.13
CA PRO A 295 -7.90 -6.01 0.66
C PRO A 295 -7.87 -4.95 -0.44
N ALA A 296 -8.02 -3.68 -0.03
CA ALA A 296 -7.84 -2.53 -0.90
C ALA A 296 -6.52 -2.61 -1.67
N ASN A 297 -6.51 -2.17 -2.91
CA ASN A 297 -5.29 -2.00 -3.67
C ASN A 297 -4.73 -0.57 -3.50
N THR A 298 -3.43 -0.43 -3.69
CA THR A 298 -2.72 0.84 -3.82
C THR A 298 -1.45 0.65 -4.64
N THR A 299 -0.87 1.73 -5.15
CA THR A 299 0.43 1.71 -5.83
C THR A 299 1.56 1.37 -4.86
N TYR A 300 2.60 0.67 -5.35
CA TYR A 300 3.70 0.18 -4.53
C TYR A 300 5.02 0.90 -4.79
N GLY A 301 5.53 1.58 -3.78
CA GLY A 301 6.85 2.21 -3.77
C GLY A 301 8.01 1.21 -3.86
N GLU A 302 7.84 -0.03 -3.37
CA GLU A 302 8.84 -1.11 -3.47
C GLU A 302 9.16 -1.42 -4.95
N ASN A 303 8.15 -1.42 -5.80
CA ASN A 303 8.33 -1.64 -7.23
C ASN A 303 9.02 -0.45 -7.92
N THR A 304 8.84 0.77 -7.42
CA THR A 304 9.61 1.95 -7.86
C THR A 304 11.09 1.79 -7.57
N GLY A 305 11.45 1.18 -6.44
CA GLY A 305 12.84 0.81 -6.13
C GLY A 305 13.46 -0.14 -7.18
N VAL A 306 12.68 -1.09 -7.70
CA VAL A 306 13.13 -1.99 -8.78
C VAL A 306 13.34 -1.21 -10.08
N LEU A 307 12.42 -0.31 -10.43
CA LEU A 307 12.56 0.58 -11.59
C LEU A 307 13.86 1.38 -11.53
N ALA A 308 14.14 2.02 -10.38
CA ALA A 308 15.35 2.80 -10.16
C ALA A 308 16.63 1.98 -10.32
N LEU A 309 16.64 0.73 -9.83
CA LEU A 309 17.80 -0.15 -9.89
C LEU A 309 18.03 -0.76 -11.28
N THR A 310 16.96 -1.16 -11.95
CA THR A 310 17.04 -1.82 -13.26
C THR A 310 17.12 -0.84 -14.43
N ARG A 311 16.63 0.40 -14.21
CA ARG A 311 16.42 1.41 -15.24
C ARG A 311 15.57 0.93 -16.42
N VAL A 312 14.68 -0.04 -16.17
CA VAL A 312 13.73 -0.55 -17.15
C VAL A 312 12.34 -0.05 -16.79
N PHE A 313 11.83 0.90 -17.55
CA PHE A 313 10.61 1.66 -17.25
C PHE A 313 9.41 1.24 -18.09
N ASP A 314 9.48 0.07 -18.72
CA ASP A 314 8.41 -0.45 -19.57
C ASP A 314 7.30 -1.12 -18.75
N PRO A 315 6.05 -0.62 -18.79
CA PRO A 315 4.92 -1.22 -18.10
C PRO A 315 4.65 -2.69 -18.45
N ARG A 316 5.14 -3.19 -19.59
CA ARG A 316 5.01 -4.61 -19.97
C ARG A 316 5.68 -5.55 -18.98
N VAL A 317 6.78 -5.10 -18.36
CA VAL A 317 7.49 -5.89 -17.34
C VAL A 317 6.61 -6.05 -16.09
N ILE A 318 5.94 -4.97 -15.68
CA ILE A 318 5.00 -5.00 -14.55
C ILE A 318 3.79 -5.90 -14.85
N ARG A 319 3.29 -5.89 -16.10
CA ARG A 319 2.20 -6.78 -16.51
C ARG A 319 2.58 -8.26 -16.42
N ILE A 320 3.84 -8.60 -16.69
CA ILE A 320 4.33 -9.97 -16.48
C ILE A 320 4.25 -10.34 -14.99
N ALA A 321 4.70 -9.46 -14.09
CA ALA A 321 4.57 -9.67 -12.65
C ALA A 321 3.10 -9.87 -12.23
N ALA A 322 2.19 -9.04 -12.76
CA ALA A 322 0.76 -9.15 -12.49
C ALA A 322 0.17 -10.49 -12.97
N CYS A 323 0.53 -10.94 -14.18
CA CYS A 323 0.13 -12.25 -14.67
C CYS A 323 0.69 -13.40 -13.80
N CYS A 324 1.93 -13.29 -13.34
CA CYS A 324 2.51 -14.29 -12.43
C CYS A 324 1.79 -14.31 -11.08
N ALA A 325 1.39 -13.16 -10.52
CA ALA A 325 0.60 -13.08 -9.30
C ALA A 325 -0.77 -13.76 -9.47
N ILE A 326 -1.45 -13.52 -10.61
CA ILE A 326 -2.71 -14.20 -10.95
C ILE A 326 -2.50 -15.72 -11.01
N VAL A 327 -1.46 -16.21 -11.65
CA VAL A 327 -1.18 -17.65 -11.73
C VAL A 327 -0.93 -18.24 -10.34
N LEU A 328 -0.15 -17.56 -9.50
CA LEU A 328 0.13 -17.99 -8.12
C LEU A 328 -1.13 -18.03 -7.25
N SER A 329 -2.11 -17.17 -7.51
CA SER A 329 -3.36 -17.13 -6.74
C SER A 329 -4.16 -18.43 -6.82
N PHE A 330 -4.01 -19.20 -7.90
CA PHE A 330 -4.66 -20.50 -8.09
C PHE A 330 -3.94 -21.67 -7.38
N CYS A 331 -2.93 -21.39 -6.55
CA CYS A 331 -2.21 -22.38 -5.77
C CYS A 331 -2.52 -22.24 -4.26
N PRO A 332 -3.60 -22.87 -3.73
CA PRO A 332 -3.94 -22.79 -2.30
C PRO A 332 -2.82 -23.29 -1.38
N LYS A 333 -2.01 -24.24 -1.83
CA LYS A 333 -0.84 -24.69 -1.08
C LYS A 333 0.16 -23.57 -0.82
N PHE A 334 0.37 -22.72 -1.80
CA PHE A 334 1.23 -21.54 -1.66
C PHE A 334 0.66 -20.54 -0.63
N ALA A 335 -0.66 -20.26 -0.71
CA ALA A 335 -1.34 -19.43 0.28
C ALA A 335 -1.27 -20.02 1.70
N ALA A 336 -1.39 -21.36 1.83
CA ALA A 336 -1.28 -22.05 3.10
C ALA A 336 0.13 -21.93 3.71
N VAL A 337 1.21 -21.97 2.90
CA VAL A 337 2.58 -21.71 3.38
C VAL A 337 2.70 -20.32 3.99
N ILE A 338 2.07 -19.31 3.36
CA ILE A 338 2.09 -17.94 3.87
C ILE A 338 1.25 -17.81 5.14
N ALA A 339 0.07 -18.42 5.18
CA ALA A 339 -0.81 -18.40 6.34
C ALA A 339 -0.21 -19.12 7.56
N ALA A 340 0.72 -20.07 7.33
CA ALA A 340 1.44 -20.78 8.38
C ALA A 340 2.63 -19.98 8.96
N MET A 341 2.89 -18.75 8.49
CA MET A 341 3.97 -17.91 9.05
C MET A 341 3.66 -17.52 10.50
N PRO A 342 4.59 -17.75 11.45
CA PRO A 342 4.41 -17.34 12.84
C PRO A 342 4.37 -15.82 12.99
N ALA A 343 3.65 -15.35 14.02
CA ALA A 343 3.51 -13.93 14.31
C ALA A 343 4.85 -13.20 14.45
N CYS A 344 5.88 -13.84 15.02
CA CYS A 344 7.22 -13.26 15.16
C CYS A 344 7.88 -12.91 13.82
N VAL A 345 7.71 -13.76 12.80
CA VAL A 345 8.20 -13.48 11.42
C VAL A 345 7.47 -12.27 10.85
N ILE A 346 6.14 -12.29 10.95
CA ILE A 346 5.28 -11.18 10.50
C ILE A 346 5.68 -9.88 11.22
N GLY A 347 5.85 -9.93 12.54
CA GLY A 347 6.23 -8.78 13.35
C GLY A 347 7.56 -8.16 12.95
N GLY A 348 8.62 -8.97 12.82
CA GLY A 348 9.94 -8.50 12.43
C GLY A 348 9.96 -7.82 11.06
N VAL A 349 9.28 -8.41 10.09
CA VAL A 349 9.14 -7.84 8.73
C VAL A 349 8.31 -6.56 8.76
N SER A 350 7.19 -6.54 9.49
CA SER A 350 6.32 -5.38 9.63
C SER A 350 7.00 -4.19 10.27
N LEU A 351 7.90 -4.40 11.25
CA LEU A 351 8.68 -3.30 11.85
C LEU A 351 9.46 -2.51 10.80
N VAL A 352 10.11 -3.22 9.88
CA VAL A 352 10.88 -2.57 8.82
C VAL A 352 9.96 -1.87 7.82
N LEU A 353 8.88 -2.55 7.38
CA LEU A 353 7.93 -2.00 6.42
C LEU A 353 7.25 -0.73 6.95
N TYR A 354 6.73 -0.76 8.17
CA TYR A 354 6.05 0.39 8.78
C TYR A 354 7.01 1.55 9.02
N GLY A 355 8.25 1.24 9.42
CA GLY A 355 9.32 2.23 9.52
C GLY A 355 9.63 2.89 8.17
N MET A 356 9.69 2.10 7.09
CA MET A 356 9.91 2.63 5.73
C MET A 356 8.74 3.51 5.26
N ILE A 357 7.48 3.13 5.53
CA ILE A 357 6.31 3.96 5.22
C ILE A 357 6.44 5.32 5.92
N SER A 358 6.73 5.33 7.23
CA SER A 358 6.94 6.60 7.95
C SER A 358 8.10 7.41 7.38
N ALA A 359 9.19 6.78 6.98
CA ALA A 359 10.34 7.45 6.36
C ALA A 359 9.99 8.08 5.01
N VAL A 360 9.09 7.47 4.21
CA VAL A 360 8.56 8.07 2.97
C VAL A 360 7.81 9.37 3.28
N GLY A 361 7.00 9.40 4.34
CA GLY A 361 6.33 10.62 4.77
C GLY A 361 7.31 11.74 5.17
N VAL A 362 8.41 11.40 5.87
CA VAL A 362 9.48 12.35 6.20
C VAL A 362 10.17 12.84 4.93
N ARG A 363 10.48 11.95 3.99
CA ARG A 363 11.08 12.30 2.71
C ARG A 363 10.19 13.29 1.94
N ASN A 364 8.89 13.06 1.89
CA ASN A 364 7.94 13.96 1.23
C ASN A 364 8.02 15.39 1.77
N LEU A 365 8.16 15.56 3.10
CA LEU A 365 8.33 16.88 3.71
C LEU A 365 9.65 17.55 3.31
N ILE A 366 10.74 16.78 3.25
CA ILE A 366 12.09 17.28 2.95
C ILE A 366 12.21 17.63 1.46
N GLU A 367 11.80 16.75 0.57
CA GLU A 367 11.91 16.94 -0.89
C GLU A 367 11.09 18.14 -1.37
N ASN A 368 9.93 18.37 -0.74
CA ASN A 368 9.09 19.54 -1.03
C ASN A 368 9.44 20.76 -0.18
N GLN A 369 10.57 20.75 0.55
CA GLN A 369 11.10 21.88 1.32
C GLN A 369 10.06 22.57 2.22
N VAL A 370 9.23 21.78 2.92
CA VAL A 370 8.20 22.33 3.80
C VAL A 370 8.82 23.17 4.88
N ASP A 371 8.49 24.47 4.90
CA ASP A 371 9.01 25.42 5.88
C ASP A 371 8.29 25.27 7.22
N PHE A 372 8.98 24.69 8.22
CA PHE A 372 8.50 24.58 9.60
C PHE A 372 8.84 25.79 10.48
N GLN A 373 9.46 26.85 9.94
CA GLN A 373 9.52 28.15 10.63
C GLN A 373 8.16 28.88 10.54
N ASN A 374 7.33 28.51 9.55
CA ASN A 374 5.99 29.00 9.42
C ASN A 374 5.07 28.32 10.45
N ASN A 375 4.54 29.09 11.41
CA ASN A 375 3.64 28.61 12.45
C ASN A 375 2.40 27.86 11.90
N ARG A 376 1.89 28.27 10.74
CA ARG A 376 0.78 27.61 10.04
C ARG A 376 1.12 26.15 9.75
N ASN A 377 2.27 25.92 9.15
CA ASN A 377 2.72 24.58 8.76
C ASN A 377 2.98 23.69 9.98
N VAL A 378 3.58 24.29 11.03
CA VAL A 378 3.76 23.60 12.33
C VAL A 378 2.43 23.15 12.89
N LEU A 379 1.40 24.03 12.93
CA LEU A 379 0.09 23.70 13.48
C LEU A 379 -0.63 22.61 12.70
N VAL A 380 -0.61 22.69 11.36
CA VAL A 380 -1.23 21.66 10.48
C VAL A 380 -0.57 20.31 10.72
N ALA A 381 0.75 20.22 10.64
CA ALA A 381 1.47 18.97 10.82
C ALA A 381 1.31 18.41 12.25
N ALA A 382 1.41 19.27 13.27
CA ALA A 382 1.27 18.86 14.66
C ALA A 382 -0.12 18.27 14.95
N LEU A 383 -1.19 18.91 14.46
CA LEU A 383 -2.54 18.41 14.69
C LEU A 383 -2.82 17.12 13.91
N VAL A 384 -2.31 16.97 12.69
CA VAL A 384 -2.39 15.69 11.96
C VAL A 384 -1.72 14.58 12.77
N LEU A 385 -0.47 14.76 13.21
CA LEU A 385 0.28 13.75 13.95
C LEU A 385 -0.37 13.44 15.30
N VAL A 386 -0.67 14.48 16.09
CA VAL A 386 -1.19 14.29 17.46
C VAL A 386 -2.58 13.65 17.46
N LEU A 387 -3.48 14.07 16.56
CA LEU A 387 -4.81 13.46 16.47
C LEU A 387 -4.73 12.03 15.93
N SER A 388 -3.91 11.79 14.90
CA SER A 388 -3.76 10.44 14.34
C SER A 388 -3.24 9.45 15.38
N LEU A 389 -2.15 9.78 16.07
CA LEU A 389 -1.51 8.90 17.04
C LEU A 389 -2.23 8.91 18.40
N GLY A 390 -2.62 10.09 18.88
CA GLY A 390 -3.27 10.23 20.17
C GLY A 390 -4.60 9.50 20.25
N ILE A 391 -5.42 9.56 19.20
CA ILE A 391 -6.67 8.80 19.13
C ILE A 391 -6.38 7.31 18.99
N ALA A 392 -5.48 6.92 18.08
CA ALA A 392 -5.17 5.50 17.84
C ALA A 392 -4.63 4.79 19.09
N TYR A 393 -3.85 5.49 19.94
CA TYR A 393 -3.30 4.94 21.19
C TYR A 393 -4.10 5.31 22.43
N SER A 394 -5.25 5.97 22.30
CA SER A 394 -6.20 6.14 23.41
C SER A 394 -6.81 4.79 23.79
N THR A 395 -7.38 4.71 24.98
CA THR A 395 -8.04 3.49 25.46
C THR A 395 -9.18 3.01 24.56
N ALA A 396 -9.87 3.93 23.89
CA ALA A 396 -10.94 3.62 22.94
C ALA A 396 -10.44 3.30 21.51
N GLY A 397 -9.19 3.67 21.17
CA GLY A 397 -8.61 3.47 19.85
C GLY A 397 -9.24 4.30 18.72
N ALA A 398 -10.38 4.94 18.98
CA ALA A 398 -11.16 5.72 18.03
C ALA A 398 -12.03 6.76 18.76
N ILE A 399 -12.54 7.76 18.04
CA ILE A 399 -13.64 8.60 18.51
C ILE A 399 -14.95 7.87 18.18
N VAL A 400 -15.66 7.44 19.22
CA VAL A 400 -16.93 6.72 19.07
C VAL A 400 -18.10 7.68 19.27
N LEU A 401 -18.99 7.76 18.28
CA LEU A 401 -20.21 8.56 18.30
C LEU A 401 -21.40 7.64 18.09
N GLU A 402 -22.39 7.70 18.97
CA GLU A 402 -23.64 6.97 18.81
C GLU A 402 -24.73 7.91 18.33
N LEU A 403 -25.22 7.70 17.12
CA LEU A 403 -26.25 8.52 16.48
C LEU A 403 -27.40 7.62 15.97
N GLY A 404 -28.56 7.70 16.62
CA GLY A 404 -29.77 7.01 16.13
C GLY A 404 -29.66 5.49 15.98
N GLY A 405 -28.89 4.82 16.85
CA GLY A 405 -28.67 3.37 16.78
C GLY A 405 -27.55 2.93 15.85
N VAL A 406 -26.81 3.89 15.27
CA VAL A 406 -25.61 3.63 14.46
C VAL A 406 -24.39 4.06 15.27
N THR A 407 -23.42 3.17 15.46
CA THR A 407 -22.14 3.48 16.10
C THR A 407 -21.15 3.93 15.02
N ILE A 408 -20.68 5.17 15.12
CA ILE A 408 -19.68 5.73 14.24
C ILE A 408 -18.34 5.68 14.98
N SER A 409 -17.37 4.94 14.44
CA SER A 409 -16.02 4.82 14.98
C SER A 409 -15.02 5.51 14.05
N LEU A 410 -14.57 6.70 14.40
CA LEU A 410 -13.59 7.46 13.63
C LEU A 410 -12.18 7.14 14.14
N SER A 411 -11.40 6.45 13.31
CA SER A 411 -10.01 6.15 13.62
C SER A 411 -9.16 7.43 13.69
N GLY A 412 -8.07 7.37 14.45
CA GLY A 412 -7.15 8.50 14.56
C GLY A 412 -6.64 8.99 13.22
N LEU A 413 -6.29 8.06 12.32
CA LEU A 413 -5.82 8.40 10.97
C LEU A 413 -6.88 9.15 10.15
N ALA A 414 -8.14 8.72 10.22
CA ALA A 414 -9.26 9.39 9.54
C ALA A 414 -9.45 10.82 10.04
N VAL A 415 -9.48 10.99 11.39
CA VAL A 415 -9.64 12.30 12.02
C VAL A 415 -8.46 13.20 11.69
N GLY A 416 -7.22 12.73 11.85
CA GLY A 416 -6.02 13.50 11.55
C GLY A 416 -5.96 13.96 10.10
N SER A 417 -6.30 13.08 9.15
CA SER A 417 -6.35 13.40 7.72
C SER A 417 -7.39 14.48 7.42
N LEU A 418 -8.62 14.32 7.91
CA LEU A 418 -9.69 15.30 7.68
C LEU A 418 -9.35 16.66 8.30
N VAL A 419 -8.85 16.66 9.54
CA VAL A 419 -8.44 17.92 10.21
C VAL A 419 -7.30 18.59 9.47
N GLY A 420 -6.29 17.85 8.99
CA GLY A 420 -5.20 18.39 8.20
C GLY A 420 -5.67 19.08 6.92
N ILE A 421 -6.55 18.42 6.16
CA ILE A 421 -7.14 18.98 4.94
C ILE A 421 -7.96 20.24 5.23
N VAL A 422 -8.82 20.18 6.25
CA VAL A 422 -9.70 21.31 6.64
C VAL A 422 -8.87 22.49 7.13
N LEU A 423 -7.90 22.27 8.00
CA LEU A 423 -7.02 23.33 8.50
C LEU A 423 -6.22 23.97 7.37
N ASN A 424 -5.68 23.15 6.48
CA ASN A 424 -4.97 23.65 5.31
C ASN A 424 -5.87 24.50 4.40
N ALA A 425 -7.16 24.19 4.30
CA ALA A 425 -8.11 24.95 3.48
C ALA A 425 -8.53 26.29 4.14
N ILE A 426 -8.63 26.34 5.48
CA ILE A 426 -9.18 27.48 6.22
C ILE A 426 -8.09 28.47 6.65
N LEU A 427 -6.91 27.98 7.04
CA LEU A 427 -5.83 28.83 7.54
C LEU A 427 -5.25 29.71 6.42
N PRO A 428 -5.02 31.01 6.66
CA PRO A 428 -4.40 31.91 5.68
C PRO A 428 -2.94 31.50 5.40
N GLY A 429 -2.39 31.93 4.25
CA GLY A 429 -0.99 31.64 3.87
C GLY A 429 -0.83 30.25 3.26
N ASN A 430 -1.85 29.74 2.55
CA ASN A 430 -1.69 28.52 1.75
C ASN A 430 -1.01 28.90 0.41
N ASP A 431 0.32 29.00 0.47
CA ASP A 431 1.16 29.44 -0.66
C ASP A 431 1.72 28.24 -1.47
N PHE A 432 1.28 27.00 -1.15
CA PHE A 432 1.74 25.84 -1.88
C PHE A 432 1.21 25.88 -3.32
N GLU A 433 2.12 26.09 -4.25
CA GLU A 433 1.89 25.91 -5.68
C GLU A 433 2.52 24.58 -6.11
N PHE A 434 1.68 23.69 -6.63
CA PHE A 434 2.18 22.48 -7.26
C PHE A 434 2.82 22.89 -8.59
N ASP A 435 4.15 22.82 -8.65
CA ASP A 435 4.90 23.18 -9.84
C ASP A 435 4.80 22.08 -10.89
N VAL A 436 4.06 22.38 -11.94
CA VAL A 436 3.90 21.50 -13.11
C VAL A 436 5.04 21.77 -14.11
N SER A 437 5.73 22.91 -14.01
CA SER A 437 6.69 23.38 -15.01
C SER A 437 7.99 22.58 -15.02
N GLU A 438 8.53 22.19 -13.86
CA GLU A 438 9.71 21.30 -13.80
C GLU A 438 9.47 19.94 -14.45
N LEU A 439 8.19 19.53 -14.55
CA LEU A 439 7.78 18.27 -15.14
C LEU A 439 7.37 18.44 -16.62
N GLU A 440 7.09 19.66 -17.08
CA GLU A 440 6.84 19.97 -18.50
C GLU A 440 8.15 20.13 -19.29
N GLU A 441 9.20 20.72 -18.68
CA GLU A 441 10.53 20.81 -19.29
C GLU A 441 11.21 19.45 -19.48
N ALA A 442 10.89 18.44 -18.67
CA ALA A 442 11.39 17.07 -18.85
C ALA A 442 10.63 16.28 -19.94
N ALA A 443 9.56 16.84 -20.50
CA ALA A 443 8.71 16.19 -21.52
C ALA A 443 8.96 16.76 -22.95
N GLU A 444 9.70 17.86 -23.10
CA GLU A 444 10.23 18.36 -24.36
C GLU A 444 11.65 17.80 -24.65
#